data_df342b45dd12169ac6679c32e31ea01d
#
_entry.id   df342b45dd12169ac6679c32e31ea01d
#
_cell.length_a   1.000
_cell.length_b   1.000
_cell.length_c   1.000
_cell.angle_alpha   90.00
_cell.angle_beta   90.00
_cell.angle_gamma   90.00
#
_symmetry.space_group_name_H-M   'P 1'
#
loop_
_entity.id
_entity.type
_entity.pdbx_description
1 polymer ?
#
loop_
_entity_poly.entity_id
_entity_poly.type
_entity_poly.pdbx_seq_one_letter_code
_entity_poly.pdbx_strand_id
1 'polypeptide(L)'
;MAFNKKKAEDKILDVDASMQGSLSFKDPVNLRINGKFEGTLQTQGNLTIGQHAVVNAEVVGDTIIVGGRIKGKITARKSLIILSSAVVEGEIYPATLSIASGGILEGKCAMLGEFLNVDELSRYLDVEINLINEWAQSGKIPASKQDNSWKFERKAIDGWLAEGKVGK
;
A
#
# COMPACT_ATOMS: atom_id res chain seq x y z
N MET A 1 -17.55 0.81 26.38
CA MET A 1 -17.49 -0.61 26.04
C MET A 1 -16.49 -0.84 24.93
N ALA A 2 -15.52 -1.68 25.20
CA ALA A 2 -14.43 -1.93 24.25
C ALA A 2 -14.93 -2.51 22.93
N PHE A 3 -15.94 -3.34 22.97
CA PHE A 3 -16.47 -3.96 21.77
C PHE A 3 -17.10 -2.97 20.80
N ASN A 4 -17.57 -1.85 21.30
CA ASN A 4 -18.10 -0.80 20.41
C ASN A 4 -17.01 -0.17 19.58
N LYS A 5 -15.83 0.00 20.16
CA LYS A 5 -14.68 0.51 19.42
C LYS A 5 -14.26 -0.47 18.34
N LYS A 6 -14.28 -1.76 18.67
CA LYS A 6 -13.95 -2.78 17.69
C LYS A 6 -14.88 -2.74 16.50
N LYS A 7 -16.16 -2.58 16.74
CA LYS A 7 -17.14 -2.51 15.65
C LYS A 7 -16.88 -1.33 14.76
N ALA A 8 -16.51 -0.19 15.31
CA ALA A 8 -16.19 0.98 14.52
C ALA A 8 -14.92 0.77 13.71
N GLU A 9 -13.92 0.10 14.30
CA GLU A 9 -12.67 -0.18 13.63
C GLU A 9 -12.79 -1.28 12.60
N ASP A 10 -13.70 -2.21 12.84
CA ASP A 10 -13.90 -3.36 11.94
C ASP A 10 -14.90 -3.09 10.83
N LYS A 11 -15.17 -1.82 10.60
CA LYS A 11 -16.06 -1.42 9.53
C LYS A 11 -15.52 -1.92 8.19
N ILE A 12 -16.34 -2.70 7.50
CA ILE A 12 -15.96 -3.27 6.20
C ILE A 12 -16.79 -2.62 5.10
N LEU A 13 -16.11 -2.13 4.10
CA LEU A 13 -16.75 -1.60 2.91
C LEU A 13 -16.61 -2.62 1.81
N ASP A 14 -17.72 -3.20 1.39
CA ASP A 14 -17.74 -4.22 0.33
C ASP A 14 -18.07 -3.59 -1.02
N VAL A 15 -17.28 -3.94 -2.02
CA VAL A 15 -17.50 -3.51 -3.39
C VAL A 15 -17.78 -4.76 -4.24
N ASP A 16 -19.04 -4.96 -4.57
CA ASP A 16 -19.47 -6.12 -5.35
C ASP A 16 -19.71 -5.78 -6.82
N ALA A 17 -19.74 -4.53 -7.15
CA ALA A 17 -19.99 -4.04 -8.49
C ALA A 17 -18.70 -3.76 -9.25
N SER A 18 -18.84 -3.46 -10.54
CA SER A 18 -17.72 -3.00 -11.34
C SER A 18 -17.52 -1.51 -11.12
N MET A 19 -16.28 -1.11 -10.88
CA MET A 19 -15.93 0.28 -10.62
C MET A 19 -14.73 0.69 -11.46
N GLN A 20 -14.71 1.93 -11.89
CA GLN A 20 -13.58 2.53 -12.59
C GLN A 20 -13.29 3.89 -11.99
N GLY A 21 -12.01 4.27 -11.98
CA GLY A 21 -11.60 5.59 -11.55
C GLY A 21 -10.60 5.54 -10.40
N SER A 22 -10.55 6.62 -9.65
CA SER A 22 -9.65 6.73 -8.51
C SER A 22 -10.43 6.71 -7.21
N LEU A 23 -9.98 5.89 -6.29
CA LEU A 23 -10.60 5.74 -4.99
C LEU A 23 -9.53 5.93 -3.93
N SER A 24 -9.77 6.87 -3.01
CA SER A 24 -8.81 7.17 -1.97
C SER A 24 -9.52 7.33 -0.64
N PHE A 25 -9.01 6.66 0.37
CA PHE A 25 -9.53 6.73 1.73
C PHE A 25 -8.51 7.41 2.63
N LYS A 26 -8.92 8.45 3.33
CA LYS A 26 -8.05 9.16 4.26
C LYS A 26 -8.01 8.50 5.63
N ASP A 27 -9.12 7.88 6.01
CA ASP A 27 -9.22 7.21 7.29
C ASP A 27 -8.99 5.70 7.12
N PRO A 28 -8.48 5.03 8.16
CA PRO A 28 -8.32 3.58 8.07
C PRO A 28 -9.66 2.89 7.86
N VAL A 29 -9.75 2.07 6.84
CA VAL A 29 -10.96 1.29 6.55
C VAL A 29 -10.55 -0.12 6.18
N ASN A 30 -11.46 -1.06 6.39
CA ASN A 30 -11.34 -2.41 5.86
C ASN A 30 -12.13 -2.48 4.58
N LEU A 31 -11.43 -2.50 3.47
CA LEU A 31 -12.05 -2.50 2.15
C LEU A 31 -11.99 -3.89 1.55
N ARG A 32 -13.11 -4.37 1.07
CA ARG A 32 -13.16 -5.66 0.38
C ARG A 32 -13.71 -5.45 -1.02
N ILE A 33 -13.00 -5.94 -2.01
CA ILE A 33 -13.43 -5.87 -3.40
C ILE A 33 -13.75 -7.27 -3.86
N ASN A 34 -15.01 -7.48 -4.27
CA ASN A 34 -15.48 -8.78 -4.77
C ASN A 34 -15.81 -8.74 -6.26
N GLY A 35 -15.98 -7.55 -6.81
CA GLY A 35 -16.29 -7.36 -8.22
C GLY A 35 -15.08 -6.98 -9.05
N LYS A 36 -15.28 -6.09 -10.01
CA LYS A 36 -14.18 -5.60 -10.86
C LYS A 36 -13.81 -4.19 -10.47
N PHE A 37 -12.52 -3.91 -10.48
CA PHE A 37 -12.05 -2.55 -10.23
C PHE A 37 -10.94 -2.20 -11.21
N GLU A 38 -11.01 -1.01 -11.80
CA GLU A 38 -9.98 -0.49 -12.68
C GLU A 38 -9.63 0.93 -12.28
N GLY A 39 -8.35 1.25 -12.23
CA GLY A 39 -7.90 2.61 -11.95
C GLY A 39 -6.85 2.67 -10.86
N THR A 40 -7.06 3.54 -9.89
CA THR A 40 -6.14 3.76 -8.79
C THR A 40 -6.86 3.62 -7.46
N LEU A 41 -6.26 2.86 -6.55
CA LEU A 41 -6.84 2.66 -5.23
C LEU A 41 -5.81 2.96 -4.16
N GLN A 42 -6.12 3.90 -3.29
CA GLN A 42 -5.28 4.22 -2.13
C GLN A 42 -6.10 4.05 -0.87
N THR A 43 -5.57 3.30 0.06
CA THR A 43 -6.25 3.07 1.33
C THR A 43 -5.25 3.01 2.47
N GLN A 44 -5.72 3.36 3.65
CA GLN A 44 -4.99 3.17 4.89
C GLN A 44 -5.76 2.14 5.68
N GLY A 45 -5.17 0.98 5.88
CA GLY A 45 -5.85 -0.11 6.54
C GLY A 45 -5.78 -1.37 5.71
N ASN A 46 -6.75 -2.22 5.89
CA ASN A 46 -6.73 -3.53 5.25
C ASN A 46 -7.52 -3.51 3.93
N LEU A 47 -6.91 -4.07 2.91
CA LEU A 47 -7.58 -4.27 1.62
C LEU A 47 -7.64 -5.76 1.34
N THR A 48 -8.83 -6.27 1.08
CA THR A 48 -9.03 -7.66 0.72
C THR A 48 -9.59 -7.74 -0.70
N ILE A 49 -8.89 -8.48 -1.55
CA ILE A 49 -9.35 -8.78 -2.90
C ILE A 49 -9.99 -10.16 -2.86
N GLY A 50 -11.29 -10.21 -3.03
CA GLY A 50 -12.05 -11.43 -2.91
C GLY A 50 -11.72 -12.45 -4.00
N GLN A 51 -12.10 -13.69 -3.77
CA GLN A 51 -11.75 -14.82 -4.63
C GLN A 51 -12.25 -14.66 -6.08
N HIS A 52 -13.36 -13.98 -6.26
CA HIS A 52 -13.93 -13.75 -7.58
C HIS A 52 -13.64 -12.36 -8.15
N ALA A 53 -12.86 -11.58 -7.46
CA ALA A 53 -12.56 -10.23 -7.88
C ALA A 53 -11.54 -10.19 -9.01
N VAL A 54 -11.67 -9.18 -9.86
CA VAL A 54 -10.68 -8.89 -10.90
C VAL A 54 -10.32 -7.42 -10.78
N VAL A 55 -9.06 -7.15 -10.49
CA VAL A 55 -8.57 -5.80 -10.26
C VAL A 55 -7.46 -5.47 -11.24
N ASN A 56 -7.64 -4.39 -12.00
CA ASN A 56 -6.61 -3.82 -12.87
C ASN A 56 -6.32 -2.43 -12.36
N ALA A 57 -5.35 -2.30 -11.47
CA ALA A 57 -5.20 -1.01 -10.80
C ALA A 57 -3.81 -0.84 -10.21
N GLU A 58 -3.51 0.42 -9.90
CA GLU A 58 -2.39 0.76 -9.04
C GLU A 58 -2.94 0.85 -7.62
N VAL A 59 -2.44 0.01 -6.74
CA VAL A 59 -2.98 -0.16 -5.40
C VAL A 59 -1.94 0.19 -4.36
N VAL A 60 -2.32 1.01 -3.39
CA VAL A 60 -1.48 1.35 -2.25
C VAL A 60 -2.30 1.12 -0.99
N GLY A 61 -1.77 0.33 -0.08
CA GLY A 61 -2.44 0.04 1.19
C GLY A 61 -1.46 -0.43 2.24
N ASP A 62 -1.96 -0.61 3.44
CA ASP A 62 -1.11 -1.11 4.53
C ASP A 62 -0.99 -2.62 4.48
N THR A 63 -2.09 -3.32 4.69
CA THR A 63 -2.13 -4.77 4.57
C THR A 63 -3.06 -5.14 3.43
N ILE A 64 -2.53 -5.87 2.47
CA ILE A 64 -3.29 -6.25 1.28
C ILE A 64 -3.36 -7.77 1.23
N ILE A 65 -4.58 -8.30 1.18
CA ILE A 65 -4.83 -9.73 1.10
C ILE A 65 -5.47 -10.00 -0.25
N VAL A 66 -4.84 -10.83 -1.05
CA VAL A 66 -5.32 -11.13 -2.39
C VAL A 66 -5.80 -12.57 -2.46
N GLY A 67 -7.08 -12.74 -2.76
CA GLY A 67 -7.70 -14.05 -2.99
C GLY A 67 -8.16 -14.25 -4.41
N GLY A 68 -8.17 -13.19 -5.21
CA GLY A 68 -8.62 -13.22 -6.60
C GLY A 68 -7.50 -12.85 -7.56
N ARG A 69 -7.88 -12.20 -8.64
CA ARG A 69 -6.93 -11.81 -9.67
C ARG A 69 -6.66 -10.32 -9.60
N ILE A 70 -5.39 -9.96 -9.56
CA ILE A 70 -5.01 -8.55 -9.56
C ILE A 70 -3.84 -8.35 -10.54
N LYS A 71 -3.94 -7.30 -11.34
CA LYS A 71 -2.92 -6.94 -12.29
C LYS A 71 -2.61 -5.46 -12.16
N GLY A 72 -1.32 -5.13 -12.12
CA GLY A 72 -0.87 -3.76 -12.02
C GLY A 72 0.24 -3.62 -11.00
N LYS A 73 0.23 -2.48 -10.31
CA LYS A 73 1.26 -2.15 -9.34
C LYS A 73 0.66 -2.15 -7.94
N ILE A 74 1.30 -2.86 -7.03
CA ILE A 74 0.81 -3.00 -5.66
C ILE A 74 1.92 -2.55 -4.70
N THR A 75 1.58 -1.62 -3.81
CA THR A 75 2.48 -1.21 -2.73
C THR A 75 1.79 -1.52 -1.41
N ALA A 76 2.36 -2.44 -0.65
CA ALA A 76 1.84 -2.82 0.66
C ALA A 76 2.81 -2.34 1.73
N ARG A 77 2.42 -1.32 2.47
CA ARG A 77 3.30 -0.69 3.46
C ARG A 77 3.64 -1.61 4.63
N LYS A 78 2.78 -2.55 4.94
CA LYS A 78 2.99 -3.49 6.04
C LYS A 78 3.12 -4.91 5.55
N SER A 79 2.14 -5.41 4.81
CA SER A 79 2.12 -6.81 4.45
C SER A 79 1.30 -7.05 3.19
N LEU A 80 1.80 -7.94 2.35
CA LEU A 80 1.04 -8.45 1.21
C LEU A 80 0.89 -9.95 1.40
N ILE A 81 -0.35 -10.42 1.41
CA ILE A 81 -0.67 -11.83 1.60
C ILE A 81 -1.37 -12.34 0.34
N ILE A 82 -0.77 -13.32 -0.30
CA ILE A 82 -1.32 -13.92 -1.51
C ILE A 82 -1.86 -15.29 -1.14
N LEU A 83 -3.18 -15.45 -1.26
CA LEU A 83 -3.85 -16.68 -0.89
C LEU A 83 -3.73 -17.72 -1.99
N SER A 84 -4.11 -18.95 -1.69
CA SER A 84 -3.95 -20.08 -2.62
C SER A 84 -4.73 -19.93 -3.91
N SER A 85 -5.81 -19.15 -3.91
CA SER A 85 -6.63 -18.92 -5.11
C SER A 85 -6.21 -17.67 -5.89
N ALA A 86 -5.19 -16.96 -5.42
CA ALA A 86 -4.83 -15.67 -5.97
C ALA A 86 -3.90 -15.77 -7.18
N VAL A 87 -4.05 -14.84 -8.10
CA VAL A 87 -3.12 -14.63 -9.20
C VAL A 87 -2.75 -13.15 -9.20
N VAL A 88 -1.48 -12.87 -9.00
CA VAL A 88 -0.95 -11.51 -8.98
C VAL A 88 -0.02 -11.32 -10.16
N GLU A 89 -0.32 -10.33 -10.99
CA GLU A 89 0.52 -10.03 -12.16
C GLU A 89 0.96 -8.57 -12.10
N GLY A 90 2.22 -8.32 -12.40
CA GLY A 90 2.75 -6.96 -12.46
C GLY A 90 3.88 -6.72 -11.50
N GLU A 91 3.88 -5.55 -10.87
CA GLU A 91 4.93 -5.17 -9.95
C GLU A 91 4.39 -5.08 -8.53
N ILE A 92 5.12 -5.65 -7.58
CA ILE A 92 4.73 -5.56 -6.17
C ILE A 92 5.90 -5.02 -5.34
N TYR A 93 5.54 -4.18 -4.37
CA TYR A 93 6.48 -3.54 -3.44
C TYR A 93 5.99 -3.73 -2.01
N PRO A 94 6.13 -4.93 -1.44
CA PRO A 94 5.64 -5.17 -0.08
C PRO A 94 6.74 -5.00 0.96
N ALA A 95 6.35 -4.62 2.17
CA ALA A 95 7.26 -4.65 3.31
C ALA A 95 7.52 -6.09 3.75
N THR A 96 6.45 -6.88 3.82
CA THR A 96 6.54 -8.33 4.01
C THR A 96 5.66 -9.01 2.99
N LEU A 97 6.03 -10.22 2.61
CA LEU A 97 5.31 -10.99 1.59
C LEU A 97 5.07 -12.40 2.08
N SER A 98 3.84 -12.86 1.94
CA SER A 98 3.47 -14.24 2.25
C SER A 98 2.66 -14.78 1.08
N ILE A 99 3.06 -15.93 0.57
CA ILE A 99 2.36 -16.59 -0.54
C ILE A 99 1.97 -17.99 -0.06
N ALA A 100 0.66 -18.25 -0.06
CA ALA A 100 0.16 -19.57 0.30
C ALA A 100 0.40 -20.53 -0.86
N SER A 101 0.45 -21.83 -0.53
CA SER A 101 0.59 -22.86 -1.56
C SER A 101 -0.55 -22.74 -2.58
N GLY A 102 -0.21 -22.69 -3.84
CA GLY A 102 -1.17 -22.50 -4.92
C GLY A 102 -1.29 -21.09 -5.41
N GLY A 103 -0.88 -20.11 -4.62
CA GLY A 103 -0.88 -18.72 -5.04
C GLY A 103 0.15 -18.48 -6.15
N ILE A 104 -0.17 -17.58 -7.07
CA ILE A 104 0.69 -17.30 -8.21
C ILE A 104 1.08 -15.83 -8.22
N LEU A 105 2.38 -15.60 -8.39
CA LEU A 105 2.92 -14.26 -8.58
C LEU A 105 3.73 -14.26 -9.88
N GLU A 106 3.32 -13.43 -10.82
CA GLU A 106 4.06 -13.26 -12.07
C GLU A 106 4.45 -11.82 -12.22
N GLY A 107 5.74 -11.54 -12.31
CA GLY A 107 6.22 -10.18 -12.48
C GLY A 107 7.37 -9.87 -11.57
N LYS A 108 7.46 -8.59 -11.19
CA LYS A 108 8.57 -8.08 -10.41
C LYS A 108 8.17 -7.88 -8.97
N CYS A 109 9.01 -8.36 -8.06
CA CYS A 109 8.83 -8.12 -6.63
C CYS A 109 10.07 -7.44 -6.08
N ALA A 110 9.89 -6.25 -5.51
CA ALA A 110 10.96 -5.53 -4.84
C ALA A 110 10.51 -5.25 -3.42
N MET A 111 11.09 -5.95 -2.47
CA MET A 111 10.73 -5.77 -1.07
C MET A 111 11.10 -4.39 -0.58
N LEU A 112 10.24 -3.77 0.21
CA LEU A 112 10.53 -2.51 0.86
C LEU A 112 11.54 -2.77 1.96
N GLY A 113 12.74 -2.21 1.80
CA GLY A 113 13.80 -2.38 2.77
C GLY A 113 13.60 -1.54 4.01
N GLU A 114 14.53 -1.68 4.94
CA GLU A 114 14.55 -0.86 6.14
C GLU A 114 14.82 0.60 5.80
N PHE A 115 15.66 0.84 4.81
CA PHE A 115 15.98 2.18 4.33
C PHE A 115 15.51 2.33 2.89
N LEU A 116 14.95 3.49 2.60
CA LEU A 116 14.46 3.83 1.28
C LEU A 116 15.31 4.95 0.68
N ASN A 117 15.55 4.89 -0.62
CA ASN A 117 16.14 6.02 -1.33
C ASN A 117 15.01 6.97 -1.77
N VAL A 118 15.37 8.07 -2.45
CA VAL A 118 14.39 9.08 -2.88
C VAL A 118 13.35 8.47 -3.81
N ASP A 119 13.78 7.67 -4.78
CA ASP A 119 12.84 7.05 -5.73
C ASP A 119 11.88 6.10 -5.02
N GLU A 120 12.40 5.28 -4.11
CA GLU A 120 11.58 4.35 -3.36
C GLU A 120 10.60 5.07 -2.46
N LEU A 121 11.05 6.15 -1.80
CA LEU A 121 10.19 6.94 -0.95
C LEU A 121 9.10 7.65 -1.74
N SER A 122 9.44 8.14 -2.94
CA SER A 122 8.46 8.75 -3.83
C SER A 122 7.30 7.80 -4.11
N ARG A 123 7.61 6.55 -4.38
CA ARG A 123 6.60 5.52 -4.61
C ARG A 123 5.86 5.15 -3.32
N TYR A 124 6.58 5.10 -2.22
CA TYR A 124 6.00 4.75 -0.92
C TYR A 124 4.96 5.77 -0.46
N LEU A 125 5.23 7.06 -0.69
CA LEU A 125 4.35 8.16 -0.27
C LEU A 125 3.43 8.65 -1.38
N ASP A 126 3.68 8.25 -2.62
CA ASP A 126 2.98 8.78 -3.80
C ASP A 126 3.14 10.29 -3.91
N VAL A 127 4.39 10.74 -3.82
CA VAL A 127 4.76 12.16 -3.83
C VAL A 127 5.91 12.35 -4.82
N GLU A 128 5.98 13.51 -5.46
CA GLU A 128 7.02 13.83 -6.41
C GLU A 128 8.41 13.86 -5.77
N ILE A 129 9.40 13.40 -6.52
CA ILE A 129 10.78 13.33 -6.08
C ILE A 129 11.30 14.71 -5.66
N ASN A 130 10.99 15.75 -6.42
CA ASN A 130 11.43 17.11 -6.10
C ASN A 130 10.96 17.56 -4.73
N LEU A 131 9.72 17.23 -4.39
CA LEU A 131 9.16 17.59 -3.11
C LEU A 131 9.86 16.86 -1.97
N ILE A 132 10.20 15.60 -2.18
CA ILE A 132 10.95 14.83 -1.19
C ILE A 132 12.33 15.43 -0.95
N ASN A 133 13.02 15.84 -2.02
CA ASN A 133 14.32 16.48 -1.90
C ASN A 133 14.22 17.78 -1.12
N GLU A 134 13.19 18.59 -1.35
CA GLU A 134 12.95 19.80 -0.57
C GLU A 134 12.75 19.50 0.91
N TRP A 135 11.93 18.50 1.20
CA TRP A 135 11.65 18.12 2.58
C TRP A 135 12.90 17.61 3.30
N ALA A 136 13.71 16.86 2.58
CA ALA A 136 14.96 16.34 3.15
C ALA A 136 15.95 17.46 3.44
N GLN A 137 16.09 18.40 2.51
CA GLN A 137 17.01 19.54 2.70
C GLN A 137 16.56 20.48 3.80
N SER A 138 15.25 20.68 3.94
CA SER A 138 14.71 21.58 4.96
C SER A 138 14.51 20.93 6.32
N GLY A 139 14.73 19.63 6.41
CA GLY A 139 14.56 18.91 7.68
C GLY A 139 13.11 18.61 8.04
N LYS A 140 12.19 18.75 7.11
CA LYS A 140 10.78 18.47 7.36
C LYS A 140 10.49 16.98 7.49
N ILE A 141 11.33 16.14 6.91
CA ILE A 141 11.14 14.70 6.87
C ILE A 141 12.34 14.01 7.51
N PRO A 142 12.15 12.93 8.28
CA PRO A 142 13.28 12.19 8.82
C PRO A 142 14.14 11.63 7.69
N ALA A 143 15.37 12.08 7.61
CA ALA A 143 16.29 11.70 6.54
C ALA A 143 17.72 11.73 7.04
N SER A 144 18.55 10.88 6.45
CA SER A 144 19.99 10.93 6.66
C SER A 144 20.68 10.95 5.31
N LYS A 145 21.84 11.57 5.22
CA LYS A 145 22.59 11.65 3.99
C LYS A 145 23.79 10.72 4.06
N GLN A 146 23.87 9.81 3.10
CA GLN A 146 24.98 8.86 2.99
C GLN A 146 25.44 8.83 1.54
N ASP A 147 26.77 8.96 1.35
CA ASP A 147 27.36 8.90 0.01
C ASP A 147 26.69 9.85 -1.01
N ASN A 148 26.39 11.08 -0.56
CA ASN A 148 25.71 12.10 -1.37
C ASN A 148 24.28 11.75 -1.76
N SER A 149 23.70 10.74 -1.10
CA SER A 149 22.32 10.33 -1.36
C SER A 149 21.52 10.38 -0.08
N TRP A 150 20.25 10.75 -0.21
CA TRP A 150 19.33 10.72 0.92
C TRP A 150 18.87 9.30 1.19
N LYS A 151 18.84 8.94 2.47
CA LYS A 151 18.30 7.68 2.95
C LYS A 151 17.22 7.97 3.98
N PHE A 152 16.15 7.21 3.91
CA PHE A 152 14.99 7.39 4.77
C PHE A 152 14.70 6.07 5.48
N GLU A 153 14.73 6.08 6.80
CA GLU A 153 14.37 4.89 7.56
C GLU A 153 12.86 4.70 7.50
N ARG A 154 12.42 3.56 7.01
CA ARG A 154 10.98 3.30 6.78
C ARG A 154 10.15 3.47 8.05
N LYS A 155 10.65 2.98 9.18
CA LYS A 155 9.94 3.11 10.46
C LYS A 155 9.79 4.57 10.89
N ALA A 156 10.84 5.37 10.67
CA ALA A 156 10.79 6.79 10.99
C ALA A 156 9.79 7.51 10.09
N ILE A 157 9.73 7.13 8.82
CA ILE A 157 8.76 7.69 7.88
C ILE A 157 7.33 7.33 8.31
N ASP A 158 7.10 6.09 8.71
CA ASP A 158 5.78 5.67 9.17
C ASP A 158 5.33 6.47 10.39
N GLY A 159 6.23 6.72 11.33
CA GLY A 159 5.94 7.56 12.49
C GLY A 159 5.63 9.00 12.10
N TRP A 160 6.41 9.54 11.15
CA TRP A 160 6.21 10.88 10.64
C TRP A 160 4.85 11.02 9.95
N LEU A 161 4.44 10.01 9.20
CA LEU A 161 3.12 9.97 8.58
C LEU A 161 2.00 9.96 9.63
N ALA A 162 2.19 9.19 10.68
CA ALA A 162 1.21 9.07 11.76
C ALA A 162 1.00 10.40 12.48
N GLU A 163 2.00 11.28 12.46
CA GLU A 163 1.88 12.60 13.06
C GLU A 163 1.17 13.60 12.15
N GLY A 164 0.81 13.19 10.93
CA GLY A 164 0.07 14.03 10.00
C GLY A 164 0.87 15.17 9.40
N LYS A 165 2.17 15.01 9.28
CA LYS A 165 3.06 16.06 8.77
C LYS A 165 3.18 16.11 7.25
N VAL A 166 2.63 15.12 6.57
CA VAL A 166 2.69 15.06 5.11
C VAL A 166 1.92 16.23 4.51
N GLY A 167 2.51 16.89 3.54
CA GLY A 167 1.85 17.96 2.83
C GLY A 167 1.87 19.33 3.52
N LYS A 168 2.62 19.45 4.60
CA LYS A 168 2.73 20.73 5.31
C LYS A 168 4.00 21.45 5.02
#